data_e909a25bf0b1f4c127a89359d547d067
#
_entry.id   e909a25bf0b1f4c127a89359d547d067
#
_cell.length_a   1.000
_cell.length_b   1.000
_cell.length_c   1.000
_cell.angle_alpha   90.00
_cell.angle_beta   90.00
_cell.angle_gamma   90.00
#
_symmetry.space_group_name_H-M   'P 1'
#
loop_
_entity.id
_entity.type
_entity.pdbx_description
1 polymer ?
#
loop_
_entity_poly.entity_id
_entity_poly.type
_entity_poly.pdbx_seq_one_letter_code
_entity_poly.pdbx_strand_id
1 'polypeptide(L)'
;QAKEKAPCIVFIDEIDAIGKKRQGNMSGNDEREQTLNQLLTEMDGFEGNNGVIILAATNQPDSLDPALTRPGRFDRRVPVELPDLKGREEILKVHAKKIRLAEEVDFNKIARMASGASGAELANIVNEAALRAVRNGRKFVTQSDLEESIEVVIAGYQKKNAILTD
;
A
#
# COMPACT_ATOMS: atom_id res chain seq x y z
N GLN A 1 7.15 -11.47 -21.58
CA GLN A 1 8.15 -10.42 -21.30
C GLN A 1 9.10 -10.80 -20.15
N ALA A 2 8.59 -11.29 -19.00
CA ALA A 2 9.44 -11.65 -17.86
C ALA A 2 10.42 -12.79 -18.18
N LYS A 3 9.98 -13.80 -18.92
CA LYS A 3 10.83 -14.92 -19.35
C LYS A 3 11.96 -14.49 -20.29
N GLU A 4 11.72 -13.48 -21.12
CA GLU A 4 12.70 -12.94 -22.06
C GLU A 4 13.77 -12.09 -21.37
N LYS A 5 13.44 -11.53 -20.20
CA LYS A 5 14.30 -10.64 -19.41
C LYS A 5 14.88 -11.29 -18.16
N ALA A 6 14.82 -12.62 -18.06
CA ALA A 6 15.37 -13.33 -16.91
C ALA A 6 16.90 -13.13 -16.80
N PRO A 7 17.48 -13.01 -15.57
CA PRO A 7 16.78 -12.98 -14.28
C PRO A 7 16.06 -11.65 -14.00
N CYS A 8 14.83 -11.73 -13.50
CA CYS A 8 14.06 -10.53 -13.17
C CYS A 8 13.09 -10.80 -12.00
N ILE A 9 12.59 -9.73 -11.41
CA ILE A 9 11.58 -9.76 -10.37
C ILE A 9 10.31 -9.11 -10.91
N VAL A 10 9.18 -9.84 -10.84
CA VAL A 10 7.86 -9.31 -11.18
C VAL A 10 7.13 -8.95 -9.89
N PHE A 11 6.67 -7.71 -9.79
CA PHE A 11 5.93 -7.24 -8.64
C PHE A 11 4.47 -6.98 -9.01
N ILE A 12 3.55 -7.55 -8.24
CA ILE A 12 2.10 -7.39 -8.41
C ILE A 12 1.55 -6.76 -7.14
N ASP A 13 1.04 -5.52 -7.26
CA ASP A 13 0.41 -4.83 -6.14
C ASP A 13 -1.10 -5.11 -6.13
N GLU A 14 -1.68 -5.10 -4.94
CA GLU A 14 -3.12 -5.30 -4.74
C GLU A 14 -3.66 -6.57 -5.41
N ILE A 15 -2.98 -7.69 -5.23
CA ILE A 15 -3.35 -8.96 -5.87
C ILE A 15 -4.74 -9.44 -5.47
N ASP A 16 -5.28 -8.98 -4.35
CA ASP A 16 -6.64 -9.26 -3.91
C ASP A 16 -7.71 -8.73 -4.89
N ALA A 17 -7.38 -7.74 -5.72
CA ALA A 17 -8.29 -7.23 -6.74
C ALA A 17 -8.67 -8.30 -7.79
N ILE A 18 -7.77 -9.23 -8.08
CA ILE A 18 -8.00 -10.32 -9.04
C ILE A 18 -8.07 -11.69 -8.38
N GLY A 19 -7.54 -11.83 -7.18
CA GLY A 19 -7.35 -13.10 -6.48
C GLY A 19 -8.29 -13.34 -5.31
N LYS A 20 -9.43 -12.66 -5.20
CA LYS A 20 -10.40 -12.90 -4.13
C LYS A 20 -11.03 -14.29 -4.23
N LYS A 21 -11.35 -14.85 -3.07
CA LYS A 21 -12.11 -16.10 -2.98
C LYS A 21 -13.36 -16.03 -3.85
N ARG A 22 -13.62 -17.12 -4.56
CA ARG A 22 -14.82 -17.25 -5.39
C ARG A 22 -16.05 -17.22 -4.50
N GLN A 23 -16.82 -16.16 -4.59
CA GLN A 23 -18.17 -16.12 -4.04
C GLN A 23 -19.13 -16.51 -5.14
N GLY A 24 -20.06 -17.40 -4.85
CA GLY A 24 -20.95 -18.02 -5.83
C GLY A 24 -21.98 -17.09 -6.49
N ASN A 25 -21.70 -15.83 -6.68
CA ASN A 25 -22.56 -14.86 -7.32
C ASN A 25 -22.08 -14.49 -8.72
N MET A 26 -22.96 -14.66 -9.66
CA MET A 26 -22.79 -15.03 -11.04
C MET A 26 -22.73 -13.91 -12.06
N SER A 27 -22.52 -12.64 -11.72
CA SER A 27 -22.45 -11.65 -12.78
C SER A 27 -21.40 -10.59 -12.53
N GLY A 28 -20.35 -10.60 -13.30
CA GLY A 28 -19.24 -9.67 -13.25
C GLY A 28 -17.90 -10.28 -12.82
N ASN A 29 -17.88 -11.56 -12.46
CA ASN A 29 -16.68 -12.25 -12.00
C ASN A 29 -15.94 -13.02 -13.11
N ASP A 30 -16.53 -13.16 -14.30
CA ASP A 30 -15.94 -13.95 -15.37
C ASP A 30 -14.57 -13.41 -15.81
N GLU A 31 -14.44 -12.09 -15.94
CA GLU A 31 -13.16 -11.47 -16.29
C GLU A 31 -12.12 -11.63 -15.20
N ARG A 32 -12.53 -11.53 -13.93
CA ARG A 32 -11.64 -11.76 -12.78
C ARG A 32 -11.19 -13.20 -12.71
N GLU A 33 -12.08 -14.15 -12.93
CA GLU A 33 -11.75 -15.57 -12.95
C GLU A 33 -10.82 -15.91 -14.10
N GLN A 34 -11.04 -15.36 -15.29
CA GLN A 34 -10.14 -15.53 -16.43
C GLN A 34 -8.76 -14.97 -16.16
N THR A 35 -8.69 -13.78 -15.59
CA THR A 35 -7.41 -13.14 -15.22
C THR A 35 -6.68 -13.96 -14.16
N LEU A 36 -7.40 -14.42 -13.14
CA LEU A 36 -6.83 -15.26 -12.09
C LEU A 36 -6.30 -16.57 -12.67
N ASN A 37 -7.09 -17.27 -13.49
CA ASN A 37 -6.69 -18.54 -14.10
C ASN A 37 -5.47 -18.36 -15.01
N GLN A 38 -5.42 -17.27 -15.75
CA GLN A 38 -4.26 -16.95 -16.59
C GLN A 38 -3.02 -16.69 -15.74
N LEU A 39 -3.16 -15.92 -14.64
CA LEU A 39 -2.06 -15.68 -13.72
C LEU A 39 -1.54 -17.00 -13.13
N LEU A 40 -2.42 -17.89 -12.67
CA LEU A 40 -2.04 -19.18 -12.12
C LEU A 40 -1.31 -20.04 -13.15
N THR A 41 -1.78 -20.06 -14.39
CA THR A 41 -1.13 -20.78 -15.50
C THR A 41 0.26 -20.24 -15.78
N GLU A 42 0.41 -18.91 -15.83
CA GLU A 42 1.71 -18.27 -16.04
C GLU A 42 2.68 -18.55 -14.88
N MET A 43 2.19 -18.57 -13.63
CA MET A 43 3.00 -18.90 -12.47
C MET A 43 3.49 -20.34 -12.51
N ASP A 44 2.63 -21.27 -12.89
CA ASP A 44 3.00 -22.68 -13.03
C ASP A 44 4.05 -22.88 -14.15
N GLY A 45 4.02 -22.04 -15.16
CA GLY A 45 5.04 -22.00 -16.22
C GLY A 45 6.40 -21.47 -15.78
N PHE A 46 6.51 -20.88 -14.59
CA PHE A 46 7.77 -20.42 -14.00
C PHE A 46 8.41 -21.46 -13.07
N GLU A 47 7.86 -22.65 -12.96
CA GLU A 47 8.44 -23.71 -12.15
C GLU A 47 9.87 -24.03 -12.59
N GLY A 48 10.76 -24.09 -11.59
CA GLY A 48 12.16 -24.36 -11.82
C GLY A 48 12.96 -23.08 -12.16
N ASN A 49 14.20 -23.25 -12.47
CA ASN A 49 15.26 -22.25 -12.54
C ASN A 49 15.15 -21.20 -13.67
N ASN A 50 13.96 -20.69 -13.96
CA ASN A 50 13.78 -19.69 -15.03
C ASN A 50 14.30 -18.28 -14.66
N GLY A 51 14.82 -18.09 -13.45
CA GLY A 51 15.37 -16.80 -13.03
C GLY A 51 14.31 -15.71 -12.84
N VAL A 52 13.04 -16.07 -12.69
CA VAL A 52 11.96 -15.13 -12.46
C VAL A 52 11.41 -15.32 -11.04
N ILE A 53 11.39 -14.24 -10.27
CA ILE A 53 10.81 -14.19 -8.93
C ILE A 53 9.55 -13.33 -9.01
N ILE A 54 8.44 -13.84 -8.47
CA ILE A 54 7.17 -13.12 -8.43
C ILE A 54 6.89 -12.74 -6.98
N LEU A 55 6.69 -11.44 -6.76
CA LEU A 55 6.29 -10.88 -5.47
C LEU A 55 4.90 -10.26 -5.61
N ALA A 56 4.03 -10.51 -4.67
CA ALA A 56 2.71 -9.92 -4.64
C ALA A 56 2.44 -9.25 -3.29
N ALA A 57 1.71 -8.17 -3.30
CA ALA A 57 1.29 -7.45 -2.11
C ALA A 57 -0.23 -7.45 -1.97
N THR A 58 -0.72 -7.58 -0.75
CA THR A 58 -2.14 -7.45 -0.42
C THR A 58 -2.32 -6.93 1.00
N ASN A 59 -3.36 -6.12 1.20
CA ASN A 59 -3.83 -5.72 2.53
C ASN A 59 -4.86 -6.72 3.11
N GLN A 60 -5.33 -7.68 2.31
CA GLN A 60 -6.36 -8.64 2.69
C GLN A 60 -5.91 -10.08 2.37
N PRO A 61 -4.89 -10.60 3.05
CA PRO A 61 -4.35 -11.92 2.74
C PRO A 61 -5.37 -13.05 2.93
N ASP A 62 -6.30 -12.90 3.88
CA ASP A 62 -7.31 -13.93 4.17
C ASP A 62 -8.42 -13.99 3.12
N SER A 63 -8.56 -12.95 2.30
CA SER A 63 -9.53 -12.90 1.21
C SER A 63 -9.04 -13.53 -0.10
N LEU A 64 -7.75 -13.91 -0.16
CA LEU A 64 -7.17 -14.51 -1.37
C LEU A 64 -7.70 -15.93 -1.61
N ASP A 65 -7.87 -16.26 -2.89
CA ASP A 65 -8.23 -17.62 -3.30
C ASP A 65 -7.12 -18.59 -2.86
N PRO A 66 -7.47 -19.73 -2.21
CA PRO A 66 -6.48 -20.73 -1.80
C PRO A 66 -5.59 -21.24 -2.93
N ALA A 67 -6.04 -21.18 -4.18
CA ALA A 67 -5.26 -21.55 -5.33
C ALA A 67 -3.98 -20.71 -5.50
N LEU A 68 -3.99 -19.44 -5.06
CA LEU A 68 -2.82 -18.56 -5.10
C LEU A 68 -1.75 -18.90 -4.07
N THR A 69 -2.13 -19.50 -2.95
CA THR A 69 -1.24 -19.79 -1.83
C THR A 69 -0.78 -21.23 -1.74
N ARG A 70 -1.07 -22.04 -2.76
CA ARG A 70 -0.60 -23.42 -2.85
C ARG A 70 0.92 -23.50 -2.99
N PRO A 71 1.55 -24.60 -2.56
CA PRO A 71 2.97 -24.84 -2.79
C PRO A 71 3.34 -24.67 -4.27
N GLY A 72 4.46 -24.00 -4.53
CA GLY A 72 4.91 -23.67 -5.89
C GLY A 72 4.37 -22.35 -6.44
N ARG A 73 3.45 -21.72 -5.74
CA ARG A 73 2.92 -20.38 -6.06
C ARG A 73 3.34 -19.40 -4.97
N PHE A 74 2.42 -18.59 -4.42
CA PHE A 74 2.72 -17.71 -3.29
C PHE A 74 2.72 -18.52 -1.99
N ASP A 75 3.74 -19.31 -1.77
CA ASP A 75 3.87 -20.22 -0.64
C ASP A 75 4.56 -19.60 0.58
N ARG A 76 5.19 -18.45 0.41
CA ARG A 76 5.79 -17.68 1.51
C ARG A 76 5.03 -16.39 1.76
N ARG A 77 4.65 -16.22 3.01
CA ARG A 77 3.98 -15.01 3.48
C ARG A 77 4.94 -14.20 4.35
N VAL A 78 5.15 -12.94 3.96
CA VAL A 78 5.95 -12.00 4.75
C VAL A 78 5.01 -10.92 5.27
N PRO A 79 4.61 -10.95 6.55
CA PRO A 79 3.81 -9.88 7.11
C PRO A 79 4.65 -8.60 7.23
N VAL A 80 4.13 -7.50 6.69
CA VAL A 80 4.72 -6.19 6.88
C VAL A 80 3.87 -5.47 7.91
N GLU A 81 4.44 -5.30 9.10
CA GLU A 81 3.76 -4.63 10.19
C GLU A 81 3.72 -3.12 9.97
N LEU A 82 2.69 -2.48 10.54
CA LEU A 82 2.63 -1.02 10.58
C LEU A 82 3.80 -0.47 11.39
N PRO A 83 4.37 0.68 11.00
CA PRO A 83 5.48 1.24 11.73
C PRO A 83 5.07 1.66 13.15
N ASP A 84 5.97 1.48 14.10
CA ASP A 84 5.83 1.99 15.45
C ASP A 84 6.06 3.51 15.52
N LEU A 85 6.00 4.10 16.71
CA LEU A 85 6.17 5.55 16.88
C LEU A 85 7.50 6.05 16.29
N LYS A 86 8.59 5.38 16.58
CA LYS A 86 9.91 5.76 16.07
C LYS A 86 9.99 5.60 14.55
N GLY A 87 9.44 4.52 14.04
CA GLY A 87 9.37 4.27 12.60
C GLY A 87 8.55 5.33 11.87
N ARG A 88 7.39 5.73 12.43
CA ARG A 88 6.57 6.81 11.89
C ARG A 88 7.31 8.13 11.85
N GLU A 89 8.00 8.48 12.93
CA GLU A 89 8.81 9.70 13.01
C GLU A 89 9.89 9.73 11.92
N GLU A 90 10.60 8.63 11.72
CA GLU A 90 11.63 8.52 10.69
C GLU A 90 11.06 8.59 9.27
N ILE A 91 9.94 7.95 9.02
CA ILE A 91 9.25 8.02 7.72
C ILE A 91 8.81 9.45 7.40
N LEU A 92 8.23 10.15 8.38
CA LEU A 92 7.86 11.55 8.22
C LEU A 92 9.05 12.43 7.90
N LYS A 93 10.18 12.23 8.57
CA LYS A 93 11.42 12.96 8.31
C LYS A 93 11.96 12.71 6.90
N VAL A 94 11.89 11.48 6.41
CA VAL A 94 12.34 11.12 5.06
C VAL A 94 11.51 11.84 4.00
N HIS A 95 10.20 11.83 4.12
CA HIS A 95 9.32 12.53 3.18
C HIS A 95 9.42 14.06 3.30
N ALA A 96 9.64 14.56 4.51
CA ALA A 96 9.80 15.98 4.77
C ALA A 96 11.10 16.59 4.20
N LYS A 97 12.09 15.79 3.85
CA LYS A 97 13.32 16.26 3.19
C LYS A 97 13.06 16.89 1.84
N LYS A 98 11.95 16.56 1.19
CA LYS A 98 11.57 17.05 -0.13
C LYS A 98 10.84 18.41 -0.07
N ILE A 99 10.45 18.87 1.11
CA ILE A 99 9.68 20.09 1.31
C ILE A 99 10.43 21.04 2.25
N ARG A 100 10.07 22.31 2.19
CA ARG A 100 10.60 23.31 3.12
C ARG A 100 9.75 23.33 4.37
N LEU A 101 10.39 23.10 5.52
CA LEU A 101 9.75 23.10 6.83
C LEU A 101 10.03 24.42 7.56
N ALA A 102 9.05 24.86 8.36
CA ALA A 102 9.29 25.85 9.39
C ALA A 102 10.24 25.29 10.46
N GLU A 103 10.98 26.17 11.15
CA GLU A 103 12.03 25.76 12.08
C GLU A 103 11.55 24.97 13.30
N GLU A 104 10.26 25.05 13.64
CA GLU A 104 9.70 24.50 14.86
C GLU A 104 8.76 23.29 14.64
N VAL A 105 9.06 22.42 13.69
CA VAL A 105 8.24 21.22 13.45
C VAL A 105 8.67 20.08 14.37
N ASP A 106 7.75 19.62 15.21
CA ASP A 106 7.93 18.48 16.11
C ASP A 106 7.37 17.20 15.46
N PHE A 107 8.23 16.42 14.82
CA PHE A 107 7.85 15.15 14.20
C PHE A 107 7.41 14.08 15.18
N ASN A 108 7.89 14.12 16.42
CA ASN A 108 7.45 13.19 17.45
C ASN A 108 5.98 13.37 17.78
N LYS A 109 5.53 14.62 17.90
CA LYS A 109 4.11 14.94 18.13
C LYS A 109 3.25 14.49 16.95
N ILE A 110 3.68 14.77 15.73
CA ILE A 110 2.98 14.35 14.50
C ILE A 110 2.90 12.83 14.44
N ALA A 111 3.97 12.12 14.73
CA ALA A 111 4.01 10.66 14.74
C ALA A 111 3.05 10.07 15.79
N ARG A 112 2.94 10.69 16.96
CA ARG A 112 1.97 10.28 17.99
C ARG A 112 0.53 10.50 17.55
N MET A 113 0.24 11.63 16.92
CA MET A 113 -1.10 11.92 16.40
C MET A 113 -1.50 10.97 15.24
N ALA A 114 -0.53 10.51 14.48
CA ALA A 114 -0.73 9.59 13.36
C ALA A 114 -0.62 8.11 13.78
N SER A 115 -0.98 7.77 15.01
CA SER A 115 -0.96 6.40 15.51
C SER A 115 -1.76 5.46 14.62
N GLY A 116 -1.18 4.32 14.25
CA GLY A 116 -1.79 3.34 13.37
C GLY A 116 -1.66 3.63 11.86
N ALA A 117 -1.00 4.73 11.49
CA ALA A 117 -0.79 5.05 10.09
C ALA A 117 0.25 4.16 9.41
N SER A 118 -0.01 3.80 8.17
CA SER A 118 0.96 3.13 7.29
C SER A 118 1.97 4.12 6.73
N GLY A 119 3.06 3.60 6.12
CA GLY A 119 4.02 4.44 5.43
C GLY A 119 3.40 5.28 4.31
N ALA A 120 2.46 4.71 3.56
CA ALA A 120 1.73 5.42 2.49
C ALA A 120 0.87 6.56 3.03
N GLU A 121 0.18 6.33 4.14
CA GLU A 121 -0.62 7.38 4.81
C GLU A 121 0.26 8.52 5.33
N LEU A 122 1.42 8.21 5.89
CA LEU A 122 2.39 9.20 6.36
C LEU A 122 2.92 10.06 5.21
N ALA A 123 3.22 9.45 4.06
CA ALA A 123 3.60 10.17 2.86
C ALA A 123 2.49 11.12 2.39
N ASN A 124 1.24 10.66 2.42
CA ASN A 124 0.07 11.49 2.07
C ASN A 124 -0.13 12.66 3.03
N ILE A 125 0.12 12.47 4.33
CA ILE A 125 0.07 13.55 5.33
C ILE A 125 1.06 14.66 4.97
N VAL A 126 2.28 14.30 4.64
CA VAL A 126 3.33 15.27 4.25
C VAL A 126 2.94 16.00 2.96
N ASN A 127 2.44 15.27 1.97
CA ASN A 127 2.00 15.87 0.70
C ASN A 127 0.81 16.82 0.90
N GLU A 128 -0.17 16.44 1.69
CA GLU A 128 -1.33 17.29 1.99
C GLU A 128 -0.92 18.55 2.75
N ALA A 129 0.00 18.43 3.68
CA ALA A 129 0.55 19.57 4.41
C ALA A 129 1.25 20.57 3.47
N ALA A 130 2.01 20.06 2.50
CA ALA A 130 2.66 20.90 1.47
C ALA A 130 1.63 21.63 0.61
N LEU A 131 0.57 20.95 0.18
CA LEU A 131 -0.52 21.55 -0.57
C LEU A 131 -1.26 22.63 0.22
N ARG A 132 -1.50 22.42 1.51
CA ARG A 132 -2.11 23.43 2.40
C ARG A 132 -1.26 24.69 2.50
N ALA A 133 0.05 24.53 2.67
CA ALA A 133 0.97 25.66 2.74
C ALA A 133 0.90 26.50 1.45
N VAL A 134 0.90 25.86 0.31
CA VAL A 134 0.79 26.55 -0.99
C VAL A 134 -0.56 27.25 -1.15
N ARG A 135 -1.65 26.61 -0.80
CA ARG A 135 -3.01 27.20 -0.86
C ARG A 135 -3.13 28.47 0.00
N ASN A 136 -2.43 28.50 1.12
CA ASN A 136 -2.42 29.64 2.04
C ASN A 136 -1.32 30.68 1.71
N GLY A 137 -0.65 30.56 0.58
CA GLY A 137 0.38 31.48 0.12
C GLY A 137 1.68 31.42 0.93
N ARG A 138 1.90 30.35 1.71
CA ARG A 138 3.13 30.16 2.49
C ARG A 138 4.16 29.37 1.72
N LYS A 139 5.43 29.66 1.97
CA LYS A 139 6.57 28.94 1.37
C LYS A 139 7.07 27.80 2.26
N PHE A 140 6.58 27.68 3.48
CA PHE A 140 7.01 26.72 4.47
C PHE A 140 5.83 25.95 5.03
N VAL A 141 6.02 24.65 5.27
CA VAL A 141 5.07 23.81 5.97
C VAL A 141 5.24 24.00 7.48
N THR A 142 4.15 24.32 8.16
CA THR A 142 4.13 24.53 9.61
C THR A 142 3.64 23.28 10.35
N GLN A 143 3.87 23.25 11.65
CA GLN A 143 3.30 22.23 12.55
C GLN A 143 1.79 22.11 12.37
N SER A 144 1.08 23.22 12.31
CA SER A 144 -0.36 23.29 12.10
C SER A 144 -0.81 22.63 10.78
N ASP A 145 -0.07 22.83 9.70
CA ASP A 145 -0.36 22.20 8.41
C ASP A 145 -0.30 20.67 8.52
N LEU A 146 0.69 20.15 9.20
CA LEU A 146 0.85 18.72 9.42
C LEU A 146 -0.25 18.15 10.30
N GLU A 147 -0.59 18.83 11.40
CA GLU A 147 -1.65 18.39 12.33
C GLU A 147 -3.02 18.34 11.66
N GLU A 148 -3.38 19.36 10.89
CA GLU A 148 -4.64 19.40 10.15
C GLU A 148 -4.67 18.37 9.00
N SER A 149 -3.54 18.10 8.38
CA SER A 149 -3.43 17.10 7.31
C SER A 149 -3.64 15.68 7.81
N ILE A 150 -3.27 15.37 9.05
CA ILE A 150 -3.54 14.09 9.69
C ILE A 150 -5.05 13.81 9.72
N GLU A 151 -5.83 14.78 10.15
CA GLU A 151 -7.29 14.63 10.22
C GLU A 151 -7.89 14.37 8.84
N VAL A 152 -7.44 15.08 7.81
CA VAL A 152 -7.93 14.93 6.44
C VAL A 152 -7.59 13.55 5.88
N VAL A 153 -6.36 13.09 6.04
CA VAL A 153 -5.91 11.80 5.51
C VAL A 153 -6.56 10.64 6.24
N ILE A 154 -6.58 10.65 7.57
CA ILE A 154 -7.16 9.57 8.38
C ILE A 154 -8.68 9.51 8.24
N ALA A 155 -9.37 10.64 8.25
CA ALA A 155 -10.81 10.69 8.02
C ALA A 155 -11.18 10.20 6.61
N GLY A 156 -10.38 10.52 5.60
CA GLY A 156 -10.55 10.02 4.25
C GLY A 156 -10.46 8.50 4.15
N TYR A 157 -9.55 7.89 4.88
CA TYR A 157 -9.39 6.43 4.96
C TYR A 157 -10.56 5.76 5.68
N GLN A 158 -11.01 6.32 6.79
CA GLN A 158 -12.16 5.79 7.54
C GLN A 158 -13.44 5.82 6.70
N LYS A 159 -13.68 6.87 5.92
CA LYS A 159 -14.82 6.94 5.00
C LYS A 159 -14.76 5.89 3.90
N LYS A 160 -13.60 5.62 3.34
CA LYS A 160 -13.43 4.56 2.35
C LYS A 160 -13.72 3.19 2.94
N ASN A 161 -13.27 2.93 4.15
CA ASN A 161 -13.51 1.66 4.81
C ASN A 161 -14.97 1.50 5.25
N ALA A 162 -15.64 2.57 5.66
CA ALA A 162 -17.07 2.54 6.02
C ALA A 162 -17.99 2.26 4.83
N ILE A 163 -17.62 2.70 3.63
CA ILE A 163 -18.38 2.42 2.40
C ILE A 163 -18.23 0.95 1.96
N LEU A 164 -17.18 0.28 2.43
CA LEU A 164 -16.91 -1.12 2.08
C LEU A 164 -17.53 -2.13 3.06
N THR A 165 -18.19 -1.67 4.12
CA THR A 165 -18.76 -2.53 5.19
C THR A 165 -20.27 -2.59 5.21
N ASP A 166 -20.99 -1.95 4.30
CA ASP A 166 -22.43 -2.08 4.13
C ASP A 166 -22.81 -3.08 3.02
#